data_727ead5c598192d37e444cb1957d9a4e
#
_entry.id   727ead5c598192d37e444cb1957d9a4e
#
_cell.length_a   1.000
_cell.length_b   1.000
_cell.length_c   1.000
_cell.angle_alpha   90.00
_cell.angle_beta   90.00
_cell.angle_gamma   90.00
#
_symmetry.space_group_name_H-M   'P 1'
#
loop_
_entity.id
_entity.type
_entity.pdbx_description
1 polymer ?
#
loop_
_entity_poly.entity_id
_entity_poly.type
_entity_poly.pdbx_seq_one_letter_code
_entity_poly.pdbx_strand_id
1 'polypeptide(L)'
;MAKKLVRLAALSLAVSALAQGPPKYDPATETKVKGTVEEFKLLPPSGGKPTAYLVVKSGQQTVQVFLCPKSFLDDMGASFKVADAVEITGSKVTQDSADLILAREVAKGDDVLTLRFKDGKPAW
;
A
#
# COMPACT_ATOMS: atom_id res chain seq x y z
N MET A 1 -26.95 -4.26 -23.65
CA MET A 1 -26.61 -5.67 -23.46
C MET A 1 -25.11 -5.92 -23.60
N ALA A 2 -24.47 -5.36 -24.61
CA ALA A 2 -23.02 -5.48 -24.74
C ALA A 2 -22.26 -4.96 -23.52
N LYS A 3 -22.78 -3.92 -22.89
CA LYS A 3 -22.16 -3.35 -21.69
C LYS A 3 -22.10 -4.32 -20.52
N LYS A 4 -23.09 -5.19 -20.38
CA LYS A 4 -23.09 -6.18 -19.31
C LYS A 4 -22.00 -7.23 -19.52
N LEU A 5 -21.78 -7.63 -20.75
CA LEU A 5 -20.74 -8.59 -21.08
C LEU A 5 -19.36 -8.02 -20.77
N VAL A 6 -19.15 -6.74 -21.07
CA VAL A 6 -17.88 -6.06 -20.77
C VAL A 6 -17.63 -6.06 -19.27
N ARG A 7 -18.65 -5.81 -18.46
CA ARG A 7 -18.51 -5.81 -17.00
C ARG A 7 -18.11 -7.20 -16.48
N LEU A 8 -18.70 -8.25 -17.03
CA LEU A 8 -18.35 -9.60 -16.63
C LEU A 8 -16.90 -9.93 -16.96
N ALA A 9 -16.43 -9.47 -18.11
CA ALA A 9 -15.03 -9.67 -18.49
C ALA A 9 -14.10 -8.96 -17.52
N ALA A 10 -14.46 -7.74 -17.08
CA ALA A 10 -13.66 -7.00 -16.11
C ALA A 10 -13.56 -7.74 -14.77
N LEU A 11 -14.65 -8.33 -14.32
CA LEU A 11 -14.66 -9.13 -13.09
C LEU A 11 -13.76 -10.34 -13.21
N SER A 12 -13.76 -11.00 -14.36
CA SER A 12 -12.89 -12.15 -14.59
C SER A 12 -11.42 -11.77 -14.51
N LEU A 13 -11.07 -10.60 -15.06
CA LEU A 13 -9.69 -10.11 -14.98
C LEU A 13 -9.27 -9.82 -13.55
N ALA A 14 -10.18 -9.26 -12.74
CA ALA A 14 -9.89 -8.98 -11.34
C ALA A 14 -9.59 -10.27 -10.57
N VAL A 15 -10.37 -11.31 -10.82
CA VAL A 15 -10.14 -12.63 -10.18
C VAL A 15 -8.78 -13.18 -10.59
N SER A 16 -8.41 -13.05 -11.86
CA SER A 16 -7.11 -13.51 -12.33
C SER A 16 -5.97 -12.77 -11.66
N ALA A 17 -6.13 -11.45 -11.45
CA ALA A 17 -5.11 -10.65 -10.78
C ALA A 17 -4.89 -11.12 -9.34
N LEU A 18 -5.96 -11.48 -8.62
CA LEU A 18 -5.85 -12.01 -7.26
C LEU A 18 -5.05 -13.32 -7.25
N ALA A 19 -5.25 -14.17 -8.24
CA ALA A 19 -4.58 -15.45 -8.32
C ALA A 19 -3.08 -15.33 -8.61
N GLN A 20 -2.64 -14.19 -9.10
CA GLN A 20 -1.23 -13.97 -9.47
C GLN A 20 -0.35 -13.49 -8.33
N GLY A 21 -0.93 -13.27 -7.14
CA GLY A 21 -0.19 -12.84 -5.97
C GLY A 21 0.00 -11.32 -5.92
N PRO A 22 0.82 -10.83 -4.97
CA PRO A 22 1.00 -9.40 -4.77
C PRO A 22 1.78 -8.77 -5.92
N PRO A 23 1.55 -7.48 -6.20
CA PRO A 23 2.31 -6.77 -7.22
C PRO A 23 3.75 -6.55 -6.79
N LYS A 24 4.62 -6.39 -7.76
CA LYS A 24 6.04 -6.16 -7.51
C LYS A 24 6.34 -4.67 -7.49
N TYR A 25 7.31 -4.29 -6.66
CA TYR A 25 7.80 -2.93 -6.62
C TYR A 25 8.46 -2.57 -7.96
N ASP A 26 8.09 -1.43 -8.51
CA ASP A 26 8.65 -0.92 -9.77
C ASP A 26 9.28 0.44 -9.50
N PRO A 27 10.63 0.54 -9.50
CA PRO A 27 11.28 1.83 -9.28
C PRO A 27 10.90 2.90 -10.31
N ALA A 28 10.49 2.49 -11.51
CA ALA A 28 10.10 3.44 -12.57
C ALA A 28 8.79 4.15 -12.24
N THR A 29 7.94 3.56 -11.38
CA THR A 29 6.68 4.18 -10.99
C THR A 29 6.74 4.78 -9.58
N GLU A 30 7.94 4.99 -9.06
CA GLU A 30 8.10 5.57 -7.73
C GLU A 30 7.59 7.01 -7.71
N THR A 31 6.83 7.33 -6.66
CA THR A 31 6.22 8.64 -6.49
C THR A 31 6.25 9.03 -5.01
N LYS A 32 5.97 10.29 -4.74
CA LYS A 32 5.82 10.80 -3.38
C LYS A 32 4.41 11.30 -3.17
N VAL A 33 3.82 10.94 -2.04
CA VAL A 33 2.47 11.35 -1.69
C VAL A 33 2.51 11.91 -0.28
N LYS A 34 2.04 13.15 -0.13
CA LYS A 34 1.87 13.77 1.19
C LYS A 34 0.41 13.75 1.56
N GLY A 35 0.12 13.41 2.78
CA GLY A 35 -1.26 13.40 3.25
C GLY A 35 -1.36 13.08 4.71
N THR A 36 -2.58 12.76 5.13
CA THR A 36 -2.87 12.39 6.51
C THR A 36 -3.43 10.97 6.55
N VAL A 37 -3.06 10.25 7.60
CA VAL A 37 -3.56 8.89 7.81
C VAL A 37 -5.04 8.93 8.17
N GLU A 38 -5.86 8.24 7.39
CA GLU A 38 -7.27 8.07 7.70
C GLU A 38 -7.53 6.75 8.42
N GLU A 39 -6.72 5.74 8.12
CA GLU A 39 -6.91 4.43 8.71
C GLU A 39 -5.60 3.65 8.70
N PHE A 40 -5.36 2.89 9.76
CA PHE A 40 -4.30 1.89 9.84
C PHE A 40 -4.96 0.52 9.81
N LYS A 41 -4.61 -0.30 8.82
CA LYS A 41 -5.24 -1.60 8.62
C LYS A 41 -4.25 -2.73 8.80
N LEU A 42 -4.74 -3.83 9.36
CA LEU A 42 -4.00 -5.10 9.40
C LEU A 42 -4.81 -6.13 8.63
N LEU A 43 -4.16 -6.81 7.67
CA LEU A 43 -4.80 -7.85 6.87
C LEU A 43 -3.94 -9.10 6.87
N PRO A 44 -4.48 -10.24 7.23
CA PRO A 44 -5.85 -10.45 7.74
C PRO A 44 -6.04 -9.82 9.13
N PRO A 45 -7.27 -9.38 9.46
CA PRO A 45 -7.51 -8.71 10.74
C PRO A 45 -7.36 -9.63 11.94
N SER A 46 -7.46 -10.94 11.75
CA SER A 46 -7.27 -11.91 12.82
C SER A 46 -6.69 -13.18 12.25
N GLY A 47 -5.87 -13.86 13.05
CA GLY A 47 -5.20 -15.08 12.63
C GLY A 47 -4.05 -14.81 11.66
N GLY A 48 -3.14 -15.77 11.50
CA GLY A 48 -2.03 -15.65 10.57
C GLY A 48 -1.06 -14.52 10.91
N LYS A 49 -0.30 -14.13 9.90
CA LYS A 49 0.68 -13.05 10.02
C LYS A 49 0.15 -11.82 9.29
N PRO A 50 -0.29 -10.80 10.02
CA PRO A 50 -0.90 -9.64 9.37
C PRO A 50 0.12 -8.75 8.67
N THR A 51 -0.32 -8.13 7.59
CA THR A 51 0.41 -7.11 6.88
C THR A 51 -0.21 -5.76 7.18
N ALA A 52 0.62 -4.75 7.38
CA ALA A 52 0.17 -3.41 7.71
C ALA A 52 -0.05 -2.58 6.45
N TYR A 53 -1.15 -1.86 6.40
CA TYR A 53 -1.53 -0.94 5.34
C TYR A 53 -1.95 0.38 5.95
N LEU A 54 -1.79 1.46 5.19
CA LEU A 54 -2.36 2.76 5.53
C LEU A 54 -3.38 3.16 4.48
N VAL A 55 -4.41 3.87 4.92
CA VAL A 55 -5.27 4.65 4.04
C VAL A 55 -4.91 6.10 4.28
N VAL A 56 -4.44 6.78 3.25
CA VAL A 56 -3.92 8.15 3.35
C VAL A 56 -4.76 9.07 2.48
N LYS A 57 -5.19 10.18 3.06
CA LYS A 57 -5.91 11.21 2.32
C LYS A 57 -4.90 12.26 1.85
N SER A 58 -4.78 12.40 0.53
CA SER A 58 -3.90 13.36 -0.10
C SER A 58 -4.75 14.30 -0.95
N GLY A 59 -4.96 15.52 -0.48
CA GLY A 59 -5.89 16.43 -1.13
C GLY A 59 -7.30 15.86 -1.10
N GLN A 60 -7.90 15.66 -2.26
CA GLN A 60 -9.23 15.07 -2.38
C GLN A 60 -9.20 13.58 -2.69
N GLN A 61 -8.00 13.01 -2.78
CA GLN A 61 -7.85 11.60 -3.12
C GLN A 61 -7.54 10.77 -1.88
N THR A 62 -8.03 9.55 -1.88
CA THR A 62 -7.69 8.56 -0.86
C THR A 62 -6.82 7.50 -1.51
N VAL A 63 -5.68 7.23 -0.89
CA VAL A 63 -4.68 6.32 -1.44
C VAL A 63 -4.44 5.18 -0.46
N GLN A 64 -4.39 3.95 -0.97
CA GLN A 64 -4.02 2.81 -0.16
C GLN A 64 -2.52 2.59 -0.25
N VAL A 65 -1.90 2.31 0.89
CA VAL A 65 -0.45 2.14 1.00
C VAL A 65 -0.13 0.81 1.68
N PHE A 66 0.61 -0.02 0.97
CA PHE A 66 1.15 -1.26 1.53
C PHE A 66 2.44 -0.90 2.26
N LEU A 67 2.53 -1.23 3.55
CA LEU A 67 3.72 -0.94 4.33
C LEU A 67 4.66 -2.15 4.40
N CYS A 68 4.33 -3.11 5.26
CA CYS A 68 5.22 -4.22 5.59
C CYS A 68 4.47 -5.19 6.49
N PRO A 69 5.05 -6.36 6.79
CA PRO A 69 4.49 -7.20 7.84
C PRO A 69 4.44 -6.46 9.16
N LYS A 70 3.39 -6.69 9.93
CA LYS A 70 3.19 -6.03 11.23
C LYS A 70 4.38 -6.27 12.16
N SER A 71 4.94 -7.48 12.14
CA SER A 71 6.09 -7.82 12.97
C SER A 71 7.30 -6.94 12.69
N PHE A 72 7.53 -6.61 11.42
CA PHE A 72 8.64 -5.73 11.06
C PHE A 72 8.39 -4.32 11.59
N LEU A 73 7.15 -3.84 11.49
CA LEU A 73 6.78 -2.52 11.99
C LEU A 73 7.02 -2.45 13.51
N ASP A 74 6.64 -3.51 14.23
CA ASP A 74 6.86 -3.60 15.67
C ASP A 74 8.36 -3.59 16.00
N ASP A 75 9.15 -4.34 15.25
CA ASP A 75 10.60 -4.42 15.46
C ASP A 75 11.26 -3.06 15.25
N MET A 76 10.75 -2.26 14.32
CA MET A 76 11.28 -0.92 14.04
C MET A 76 10.76 0.12 15.03
N GLY A 77 9.82 -0.26 15.90
CA GLY A 77 9.24 0.67 16.85
C GLY A 77 8.39 1.76 16.21
N ALA A 78 7.86 1.49 15.03
CA ALA A 78 7.06 2.47 14.29
C ALA A 78 5.58 2.24 14.51
N SER A 79 4.81 3.31 14.59
CA SER A 79 3.36 3.23 14.71
C SER A 79 2.72 4.40 13.96
N PHE A 80 1.49 4.18 13.50
CA PHE A 80 0.72 5.19 12.78
C PHE A 80 -0.68 5.24 13.35
N LYS A 81 -1.23 6.42 13.43
CA LYS A 81 -2.61 6.62 13.89
C LYS A 81 -3.31 7.66 13.02
N VAL A 82 -4.63 7.65 13.13
CA VAL A 82 -5.48 8.59 12.39
C VAL A 82 -5.01 10.02 12.65
N ALA A 83 -5.00 10.80 11.59
CA ALA A 83 -4.59 12.21 11.56
C ALA A 83 -3.08 12.44 11.56
N ASP A 84 -2.25 11.39 11.62
CA ASP A 84 -0.80 11.57 11.45
C ASP A 84 -0.51 12.13 10.06
N ALA A 85 0.34 13.15 10.00
CA ALA A 85 0.81 13.69 8.73
C ALA A 85 2.00 12.86 8.26
N VAL A 86 1.92 12.36 7.02
CA VAL A 86 2.95 11.47 6.48
C VAL A 86 3.32 11.87 5.07
N GLU A 87 4.55 11.52 4.68
CA GLU A 87 4.99 11.58 3.30
C GLU A 87 5.46 10.20 2.89
N ILE A 88 4.81 9.64 1.89
CA ILE A 88 5.08 8.29 1.42
C ILE A 88 5.89 8.36 0.14
N THR A 89 7.02 7.66 0.10
CA THR A 89 7.77 7.43 -1.14
C THR A 89 7.60 5.96 -1.49
N GLY A 90 7.09 5.68 -2.69
CA GLY A 90 6.86 4.29 -3.07
C GLY A 90 6.41 4.12 -4.50
N SER A 91 6.29 2.87 -4.90
CA SER A 91 5.90 2.51 -6.26
C SER A 91 4.38 2.47 -6.37
N LYS A 92 3.83 3.22 -7.32
CA LYS A 92 2.40 3.19 -7.62
C LYS A 92 2.13 2.03 -8.56
N VAL A 93 1.37 1.07 -8.09
CA VAL A 93 1.01 -0.13 -8.83
C VAL A 93 -0.49 -0.30 -8.83
N THR A 94 -0.99 -1.23 -9.64
CA THR A 94 -2.41 -1.53 -9.69
C THR A 94 -2.64 -2.95 -9.18
N GLN A 95 -3.59 -3.10 -8.29
CA GLN A 95 -4.02 -4.38 -7.77
C GLN A 95 -5.55 -4.39 -7.70
N ASP A 96 -6.18 -5.41 -8.27
CA ASP A 96 -7.64 -5.55 -8.28
C ASP A 96 -8.34 -4.31 -8.84
N SER A 97 -7.78 -3.75 -9.91
CA SER A 97 -8.30 -2.55 -10.58
C SER A 97 -8.25 -1.29 -9.72
N ALA A 98 -7.51 -1.31 -8.63
CA ALA A 98 -7.33 -0.16 -7.75
C ALA A 98 -5.87 0.20 -7.64
N ASP A 99 -5.60 1.49 -7.44
CA ASP A 99 -4.24 1.96 -7.22
C ASP A 99 -3.77 1.62 -5.82
N LEU A 100 -2.52 1.21 -5.72
CA LEU A 100 -1.88 0.87 -4.47
C LEU A 100 -0.46 1.40 -4.51
N ILE A 101 0.02 1.98 -3.41
CA ILE A 101 1.41 2.39 -3.31
C ILE A 101 2.15 1.39 -2.43
N LEU A 102 3.21 0.80 -2.98
CA LEU A 102 4.11 -0.05 -2.20
C LEU A 102 5.14 0.87 -1.57
N ALA A 103 5.02 1.11 -0.28
CA ALA A 103 5.86 2.09 0.41
C ALA A 103 7.31 1.63 0.50
N ARG A 104 8.23 2.51 0.11
CA ARG A 104 9.66 2.31 0.32
C ARG A 104 10.12 3.07 1.55
N GLU A 105 9.64 4.28 1.72
CA GLU A 105 9.93 5.11 2.88
C GLU A 105 8.68 5.84 3.32
N VAL A 106 8.54 6.02 4.63
CA VAL A 106 7.46 6.83 5.20
C VAL A 106 8.08 7.83 6.16
N ALA A 107 7.89 9.10 5.88
CA ALA A 107 8.33 10.17 6.77
C ALA A 107 7.15 10.64 7.62
N LYS A 108 7.38 10.72 8.93
CA LYS A 108 6.40 11.22 9.89
C LYS A 108 7.15 12.14 10.85
N GLY A 109 6.91 13.44 10.74
CA GLY A 109 7.70 14.41 11.48
C GLY A 109 9.16 14.35 11.08
N ASP A 110 10.05 14.20 12.04
CA ASP A 110 11.49 14.09 11.80
C ASP A 110 11.94 12.64 11.59
N ASP A 111 11.04 11.68 11.72
CA ASP A 111 11.36 10.27 11.59
C ASP A 111 11.13 9.79 10.18
N VAL A 112 12.06 8.96 9.69
CA VAL A 112 11.91 8.30 8.39
C VAL A 112 12.02 6.80 8.61
N LEU A 113 10.96 6.10 8.22
CA LEU A 113 10.91 4.65 8.27
C LEU A 113 11.26 4.11 6.90
N THR A 114 12.35 3.37 6.78
CA THR A 114 12.76 2.75 5.54
C THR A 114 12.27 1.30 5.51
N LEU A 115 11.43 0.98 4.54
CA LEU A 115 10.80 -0.33 4.41
C LEU A 115 11.43 -1.17 3.30
N ARG A 116 12.04 -0.52 2.32
CA ARG A 116 12.65 -1.20 1.18
C ARG A 116 13.94 -0.51 0.79
N PHE A 117 14.81 -1.27 0.13
CA PHE A 117 16.02 -0.71 -0.46
C PHE A 117 15.67 0.02 -1.77
N LYS A 118 16.65 0.73 -2.33
CA LYS A 118 16.42 1.53 -3.54
C LYS A 118 15.96 0.71 -4.74
N ASP A 119 16.36 -0.55 -4.80
CA ASP A 119 15.93 -1.45 -5.87
C ASP A 119 14.53 -2.05 -5.62
N GLY A 120 13.91 -1.71 -4.51
CA GLY A 120 12.58 -2.17 -4.17
C GLY A 120 12.54 -3.45 -3.34
N LYS A 121 13.67 -4.04 -3.03
CA LYS A 121 13.69 -5.25 -2.21
C LYS A 121 13.27 -4.95 -0.79
N PRO A 122 12.43 -5.81 -0.19
CA PRO A 122 12.01 -5.61 1.19
C PRO A 122 13.17 -5.63 2.17
N ALA A 123 13.08 -4.81 3.22
CA ALA A 123 14.04 -4.82 4.30
C ALA A 123 13.72 -5.88 5.37
N TRP A 124 12.57 -6.52 5.22
CA TRP A 124 12.12 -7.58 6.13
C TRP A 124 12.34 -8.98 5.58
#